data_45cb146ccb03936b6eb18911bf1189a9
#
_entry.id   45cb146ccb03936b6eb18911bf1189a9
#
_cell.length_a   1.000
_cell.length_b   1.000
_cell.length_c   1.000
_cell.angle_alpha   90.00
_cell.angle_beta   90.00
_cell.angle_gamma   90.00
#
_symmetry.space_group_name_H-M   'P 1'
#
loop_
_entity.id
_entity.type
_entity.pdbx_description
1 polymer ?
#
loop_
_entity_poly.entity_id
_entity_poly.type
_entity_poly.pdbx_seq_one_letter_code
_entity_poly.pdbx_strand_id
1 'polypeptide(L)'
;MKERYKIVYQGGEGEIVEKKSRFIAEIRPVESEEEATAFIAEVKKKYWDARHHCSAFTIGENNEVARCSDDGEPAQTAGRPMLDVLLGREIHNVCAVVTRYFGGTLLGTGGLVRAYGGAVQEGLKNCVVLEKCLARKWKIGTDYSGLGKVQYIFAEAELPILDSEYGEGVDLTILVPFDQAGAAEKKLIEGTNGRCRIEKLDEVYFGMDEGKIILL
;
A
#
# COMPACT_ATOMS: atom_id res chain seq x y z
N MET A 1 11.45 -9.64 7.62
CA MET A 1 10.72 -8.37 7.37
C MET A 1 11.14 -7.82 6.03
N LYS A 2 10.19 -7.49 5.19
CA LYS A 2 10.45 -6.92 3.85
C LYS A 2 10.66 -5.40 4.02
N GLU A 3 11.74 -4.88 3.47
CA GLU A 3 12.09 -3.46 3.67
C GLU A 3 11.16 -2.51 2.93
N ARG A 4 10.61 -2.94 1.77
CA ARG A 4 9.67 -2.14 0.96
C ARG A 4 8.64 -3.03 0.30
N TYR A 5 7.37 -2.61 0.35
CA TYR A 5 6.27 -3.24 -0.41
C TYR A 5 5.05 -2.33 -0.49
N LYS A 6 4.21 -2.54 -1.50
CA LYS A 6 3.00 -1.73 -1.70
C LYS A 6 1.83 -2.28 -0.90
N ILE A 7 1.08 -1.37 -0.29
CA ILE A 7 -0.17 -1.67 0.41
C ILE A 7 -1.28 -0.74 -0.06
N VAL A 8 -2.52 -1.17 0.07
CA VAL A 8 -3.66 -0.26 0.07
C VAL A 8 -3.73 0.37 1.46
N TYR A 9 -3.53 1.68 1.55
CA TYR A 9 -3.68 2.43 2.80
C TYR A 9 -5.15 2.81 3.04
N GLN A 10 -5.80 3.33 2.01
CA GLN A 10 -7.22 3.61 2.02
C GLN A 10 -7.89 2.85 0.88
N GLY A 11 -8.94 2.08 1.23
CA GLY A 11 -9.73 1.34 0.27
C GLY A 11 -10.50 2.23 -0.69
N GLY A 12 -10.99 1.62 -1.77
CA GLY A 12 -11.74 2.33 -2.80
C GLY A 12 -12.76 1.43 -3.47
N GLU A 13 -13.66 2.06 -4.20
CA GLU A 13 -14.69 1.40 -4.99
C GLU A 13 -14.53 1.77 -6.47
N GLY A 14 -14.91 0.86 -7.36
CA GLY A 14 -14.94 1.12 -8.81
C GLY A 14 -16.03 0.29 -9.48
N GLU A 15 -16.57 0.80 -10.56
CA GLU A 15 -17.61 0.11 -11.33
C GLU A 15 -17.26 0.11 -12.80
N ILE A 16 -17.47 -1.03 -13.45
CA ILE A 16 -17.48 -1.13 -14.90
C ILE A 16 -18.78 -1.75 -15.38
N VAL A 17 -19.18 -1.41 -16.60
CA VAL A 17 -20.35 -1.99 -17.27
C VAL A 17 -19.88 -2.66 -18.56
N GLU A 18 -20.13 -3.96 -18.67
CA GLU A 18 -19.81 -4.75 -19.87
C GLU A 18 -21.07 -5.49 -20.36
N LYS A 19 -21.51 -5.21 -21.59
CA LYS A 19 -22.74 -5.77 -22.18
C LYS A 19 -23.96 -5.72 -21.23
N LYS A 20 -24.17 -4.56 -20.60
CA LYS A 20 -25.20 -4.28 -19.58
C LYS A 20 -25.02 -5.01 -18.24
N SER A 21 -24.06 -5.91 -18.08
CA SER A 21 -23.69 -6.42 -16.76
C SER A 21 -22.88 -5.38 -16.00
N ARG A 22 -23.20 -5.19 -14.72
CA ARG A 22 -22.47 -4.27 -13.83
C ARG A 22 -21.54 -5.08 -12.95
N PHE A 23 -20.30 -4.62 -12.82
CA PHE A 23 -19.27 -5.20 -11.96
C PHE A 23 -18.79 -4.11 -11.01
N ILE A 24 -19.13 -4.25 -9.74
CA ILE A 24 -18.80 -3.29 -8.68
C ILE A 24 -17.68 -3.89 -7.85
N ALA A 25 -16.51 -3.29 -7.90
CA ALA A 25 -15.35 -3.68 -7.10
C ALA A 25 -15.28 -2.85 -5.83
N GLU A 26 -15.17 -3.51 -4.69
CA GLU A 26 -14.80 -2.91 -3.40
C GLU A 26 -13.46 -3.47 -2.96
N ILE A 27 -12.55 -2.60 -2.55
CA ILE A 27 -11.18 -2.94 -2.17
C ILE A 27 -10.89 -2.38 -0.80
N ARG A 28 -10.32 -3.22 0.08
CA ARG A 28 -9.99 -2.87 1.46
C ARG A 28 -8.64 -3.44 1.86
N PRO A 29 -7.81 -2.70 2.65
CA PRO A 29 -6.65 -3.29 3.31
C PRO A 29 -7.12 -4.33 4.33
N VAL A 30 -6.40 -5.44 4.44
CA VAL A 30 -6.66 -6.53 5.40
C VAL A 30 -5.32 -7.12 5.87
N GLU A 31 -5.22 -7.45 7.14
CA GLU A 31 -4.00 -8.00 7.73
C GLU A 31 -4.11 -9.49 8.09
N SER A 32 -5.33 -10.05 8.01
CA SER A 32 -5.58 -11.47 8.31
C SER A 32 -6.67 -12.07 7.40
N GLU A 33 -6.72 -13.42 7.35
CA GLU A 33 -7.79 -14.15 6.63
C GLU A 33 -9.16 -13.89 7.26
N GLU A 34 -9.22 -13.68 8.57
CA GLU A 34 -10.43 -13.35 9.30
C GLU A 34 -10.99 -11.99 8.86
N GLU A 35 -10.13 -10.98 8.72
CA GLU A 35 -10.53 -9.66 8.22
C GLU A 35 -11.00 -9.72 6.77
N ALA A 36 -10.30 -10.47 5.91
CA ALA A 36 -10.72 -10.67 4.53
C ALA A 36 -12.09 -11.36 4.45
N THR A 37 -12.31 -12.39 5.26
CA THR A 37 -13.59 -13.11 5.33
C THR A 37 -14.72 -12.22 5.84
N ALA A 38 -14.46 -11.42 6.87
CA ALA A 38 -15.43 -10.47 7.41
C ALA A 38 -15.82 -9.41 6.36
N PHE A 39 -14.84 -8.87 5.64
CA PHE A 39 -15.10 -7.92 4.56
C PHE A 39 -15.92 -8.52 3.41
N ILE A 40 -15.61 -9.75 2.98
CA ILE A 40 -16.40 -10.46 1.96
C ILE A 40 -17.84 -10.62 2.42
N ALA A 41 -18.07 -10.98 3.69
CA ALA A 41 -19.41 -11.13 4.25
C ALA A 41 -20.16 -9.79 4.32
N GLU A 42 -19.47 -8.69 4.66
CA GLU A 42 -20.03 -7.34 4.65
C GLU A 42 -20.52 -6.94 3.25
N VAL A 43 -19.69 -7.15 2.21
CA VAL A 43 -20.06 -6.84 0.81
C VAL A 43 -21.23 -7.72 0.34
N LYS A 44 -21.24 -9.02 0.68
CA LYS A 44 -22.38 -9.91 0.40
C LYS A 44 -23.68 -9.43 1.03
N LYS A 45 -23.60 -8.87 2.24
CA LYS A 45 -24.77 -8.29 2.92
C LYS A 45 -25.20 -6.97 2.29
N LYS A 46 -24.27 -6.13 1.88
CA LYS A 46 -24.53 -4.84 1.21
C LYS A 46 -25.26 -5.05 -0.14
N TYR A 47 -24.85 -6.03 -0.92
CA TYR A 47 -25.42 -6.35 -2.23
C TYR A 47 -26.14 -7.70 -2.23
N TRP A 48 -27.00 -7.93 -1.24
CA TRP A 48 -27.68 -9.19 -0.96
C TRP A 48 -28.52 -9.73 -2.12
N ASP A 49 -28.94 -8.86 -3.05
CA ASP A 49 -29.75 -9.17 -4.22
C ASP A 49 -28.90 -9.58 -5.45
N ALA A 50 -27.58 -9.46 -5.38
CA ALA A 50 -26.67 -9.93 -6.42
C ALA A 50 -26.42 -11.44 -6.28
N ARG A 51 -26.10 -12.09 -7.41
CA ARG A 51 -25.86 -13.55 -7.45
C ARG A 51 -24.42 -13.95 -7.21
N HIS A 52 -23.48 -13.07 -7.53
CA HIS A 52 -22.05 -13.37 -7.49
C HIS A 52 -21.28 -12.25 -6.79
N HIS A 53 -20.47 -12.63 -5.79
CA HIS A 53 -19.57 -11.77 -5.04
C HIS A 53 -18.20 -12.46 -5.07
N CYS A 54 -17.56 -12.38 -6.22
CA CYS A 54 -16.25 -13.00 -6.42
C CYS A 54 -15.21 -12.25 -5.61
N SER A 55 -14.23 -12.95 -5.06
CA SER A 55 -13.25 -12.36 -4.17
C SER A 55 -11.83 -12.82 -4.48
N ALA A 56 -10.85 -11.97 -4.16
CA ALA A 56 -9.44 -12.30 -4.13
C ALA A 56 -8.76 -11.51 -3.03
N PHE A 57 -7.83 -12.14 -2.29
CA PHE A 57 -7.05 -11.45 -1.28
C PHE A 57 -5.64 -12.00 -1.18
N THR A 58 -4.74 -11.15 -0.70
CA THR A 58 -3.36 -11.49 -0.37
C THR A 58 -3.03 -11.01 1.03
N ILE A 59 -2.31 -11.82 1.81
CA ILE A 59 -1.89 -11.52 3.18
C ILE A 59 -0.41 -11.84 3.32
N GLY A 60 0.28 -11.02 4.09
CA GLY A 60 1.69 -11.16 4.38
C GLY A 60 2.59 -10.35 3.45
N GLU A 61 3.81 -10.11 3.93
CA GLU A 61 4.81 -9.28 3.24
C GLU A 61 5.30 -9.92 1.91
N ASN A 62 5.15 -11.24 1.75
CA ASN A 62 5.50 -11.98 0.53
C ASN A 62 4.29 -12.69 -0.08
N ASN A 63 3.06 -12.25 0.27
CA ASN A 63 1.82 -12.90 -0.12
C ASN A 63 1.79 -14.38 0.31
N GLU A 64 2.17 -14.67 1.55
CA GLU A 64 2.22 -16.02 2.14
C GLU A 64 0.85 -16.69 2.04
N VAL A 65 -0.22 -15.92 2.09
CA VAL A 65 -1.56 -16.36 1.78
C VAL A 65 -2.08 -15.60 0.56
N ALA A 66 -2.46 -16.33 -0.47
CA ALA A 66 -3.12 -15.80 -1.65
C ALA A 66 -4.31 -16.70 -1.99
N ARG A 67 -5.53 -16.18 -1.90
CA ARG A 67 -6.77 -16.93 -2.13
C ARG A 67 -7.72 -16.18 -3.04
N CYS A 68 -8.56 -16.94 -3.74
CA CYS A 68 -9.61 -16.36 -4.57
C CYS A 68 -10.82 -17.29 -4.64
N SER A 69 -11.97 -16.72 -5.00
CA SER A 69 -13.24 -17.44 -5.16
C SER A 69 -14.02 -16.89 -6.36
N ASP A 70 -14.53 -17.81 -7.18
CA ASP A 70 -15.42 -17.47 -8.29
C ASP A 70 -16.89 -17.30 -7.86
N ASP A 71 -17.26 -17.65 -6.63
CA ASP A 71 -18.61 -17.50 -6.04
C ASP A 71 -19.75 -17.86 -7.02
N GLY A 72 -19.63 -19.03 -7.69
CA GLY A 72 -20.62 -19.54 -8.61
C GLY A 72 -20.50 -19.08 -10.08
N GLU A 73 -19.55 -18.21 -10.41
CA GLU A 73 -19.15 -18.01 -11.81
C GLU A 73 -18.40 -19.23 -12.38
N PRO A 74 -18.27 -19.38 -13.69
CA PRO A 74 -17.48 -20.46 -14.26
C PRO A 74 -16.05 -20.48 -13.71
N ALA A 75 -15.52 -21.65 -13.44
CA ALA A 75 -14.21 -21.82 -12.80
C ALA A 75 -13.11 -21.00 -13.48
N GLN A 76 -12.32 -20.28 -12.66
CA GLN A 76 -11.19 -19.46 -13.07
C GLN A 76 -11.53 -18.25 -13.97
N THR A 77 -12.81 -17.83 -14.00
CA THR A 77 -13.21 -16.66 -14.81
C THR A 77 -13.37 -15.38 -14.02
N ALA A 78 -13.35 -15.44 -12.68
CA ALA A 78 -13.55 -14.30 -11.80
C ALA A 78 -12.46 -14.14 -10.75
N GLY A 79 -12.42 -15.03 -9.76
CA GLY A 79 -11.49 -14.90 -8.64
C GLY A 79 -10.02 -14.93 -9.06
N ARG A 80 -9.64 -15.81 -9.97
CA ARG A 80 -8.25 -15.90 -10.44
C ARG A 80 -7.80 -14.65 -11.21
N PRO A 81 -8.56 -14.11 -12.17
CA PRO A 81 -8.22 -12.84 -12.82
C PRO A 81 -8.10 -11.65 -11.84
N MET A 82 -8.93 -11.60 -10.79
CA MET A 82 -8.84 -10.60 -9.75
C MET A 82 -7.54 -10.72 -8.97
N LEU A 83 -7.18 -11.95 -8.55
CA LEU A 83 -5.94 -12.22 -7.84
C LEU A 83 -4.71 -11.88 -8.69
N ASP A 84 -4.73 -12.20 -9.99
CA ASP A 84 -3.64 -11.89 -10.91
C ASP A 84 -3.41 -10.37 -11.04
N VAL A 85 -4.47 -9.54 -10.93
CA VAL A 85 -4.34 -8.09 -10.89
C VAL A 85 -3.64 -7.63 -9.61
N LEU A 86 -4.02 -8.16 -8.44
CA LEU A 86 -3.40 -7.79 -7.15
C LEU A 86 -1.91 -8.15 -7.13
N LEU A 87 -1.59 -9.39 -7.54
CA LEU A 87 -0.21 -9.88 -7.60
C LEU A 87 0.62 -9.13 -8.66
N GLY A 88 0.06 -8.87 -9.83
CA GLY A 88 0.73 -8.13 -10.90
C GLY A 88 0.99 -6.66 -10.58
N ARG A 89 0.22 -6.07 -9.65
CA ARG A 89 0.47 -4.73 -9.09
C ARG A 89 1.40 -4.74 -7.88
N GLU A 90 1.80 -5.93 -7.41
CA GLU A 90 2.64 -6.14 -6.24
C GLU A 90 2.04 -5.52 -4.97
N ILE A 91 0.69 -5.58 -4.85
CA ILE A 91 -0.03 -5.07 -3.69
C ILE A 91 -0.19 -6.20 -2.69
N HIS A 92 0.16 -5.94 -1.45
CA HIS A 92 0.09 -6.87 -0.32
C HIS A 92 -0.99 -6.45 0.67
N ASN A 93 -1.44 -7.40 1.49
CA ASN A 93 -2.40 -7.15 2.57
C ASN A 93 -3.66 -6.45 2.07
N VAL A 94 -4.31 -7.04 1.07
CA VAL A 94 -5.47 -6.46 0.40
C VAL A 94 -6.52 -7.50 0.08
N CYS A 95 -7.79 -7.14 0.23
CA CYS A 95 -8.94 -7.91 -0.25
C CYS A 95 -9.73 -7.09 -1.27
N ALA A 96 -10.06 -7.72 -2.40
CA ALA A 96 -10.95 -7.19 -3.42
C ALA A 96 -12.18 -8.10 -3.54
N VAL A 97 -13.36 -7.50 -3.55
CA VAL A 97 -14.63 -8.19 -3.80
C VAL A 97 -15.31 -7.53 -4.99
N VAL A 98 -15.67 -8.32 -5.99
CA VAL A 98 -16.42 -7.84 -7.15
C VAL A 98 -17.82 -8.43 -7.15
N THR A 99 -18.80 -7.57 -7.00
CA THR A 99 -20.24 -7.89 -7.07
C THR A 99 -20.71 -7.74 -8.51
N ARG A 100 -21.40 -8.75 -9.04
CA ARG A 100 -21.93 -8.71 -10.40
C ARG A 100 -23.44 -8.74 -10.44
N TYR A 101 -24.02 -7.80 -11.21
CA TYR A 101 -25.39 -7.81 -11.68
C TYR A 101 -25.45 -8.19 -13.17
N PHE A 102 -26.17 -9.26 -13.49
CA PHE A 102 -26.28 -9.76 -14.86
C PHE A 102 -27.13 -8.85 -15.74
N GLY A 103 -26.59 -8.46 -16.89
CA GLY A 103 -27.24 -7.53 -17.85
C GLY A 103 -28.10 -8.20 -18.96
N GLY A 104 -28.39 -9.49 -18.82
CA GLY A 104 -29.21 -10.22 -19.83
C GLY A 104 -28.41 -10.77 -21.02
N THR A 105 -27.12 -10.43 -21.17
CA THR A 105 -26.27 -10.90 -22.26
C THR A 105 -25.07 -11.65 -21.72
N LEU A 106 -24.82 -12.86 -22.21
CA LEU A 106 -23.67 -13.66 -21.81
C LEU A 106 -22.36 -13.05 -22.34
N LEU A 107 -21.36 -12.96 -21.46
CA LEU A 107 -20.05 -12.42 -21.81
C LEU A 107 -19.12 -13.49 -22.41
N GLY A 108 -19.34 -14.75 -22.07
CA GLY A 108 -18.40 -15.83 -22.30
C GLY A 108 -17.21 -15.79 -21.33
N THR A 109 -16.41 -16.87 -21.28
CA THR A 109 -15.29 -16.99 -20.34
C THR A 109 -14.28 -15.86 -20.47
N GLY A 110 -13.82 -15.54 -21.68
CA GLY A 110 -12.88 -14.45 -21.92
C GLY A 110 -13.44 -13.06 -21.62
N GLY A 111 -14.77 -12.86 -21.76
CA GLY A 111 -15.45 -11.63 -21.36
C GLY A 111 -15.48 -11.46 -19.85
N LEU A 112 -15.78 -12.53 -19.10
CA LEU A 112 -15.77 -12.53 -17.64
C LEU A 112 -14.38 -12.24 -17.08
N VAL A 113 -13.34 -12.93 -17.58
CA VAL A 113 -11.94 -12.70 -17.17
C VAL A 113 -11.57 -11.23 -17.30
N ARG A 114 -11.86 -10.60 -18.44
CA ARG A 114 -11.57 -9.16 -18.64
C ARG A 114 -12.40 -8.27 -17.73
N ALA A 115 -13.68 -8.59 -17.54
CA ALA A 115 -14.57 -7.77 -16.71
C ALA A 115 -14.18 -7.79 -15.24
N TYR A 116 -13.92 -8.98 -14.66
CA TYR A 116 -13.51 -9.07 -13.26
C TYR A 116 -12.15 -8.43 -13.00
N GLY A 117 -11.14 -8.70 -13.84
CA GLY A 117 -9.84 -8.02 -13.74
C GLY A 117 -9.94 -6.51 -13.95
N GLY A 118 -10.75 -6.08 -14.94
CA GLY A 118 -10.98 -4.66 -15.20
C GLY A 118 -11.67 -3.93 -14.05
N ALA A 119 -12.65 -4.58 -13.39
CA ALA A 119 -13.33 -3.99 -12.23
C ALA A 119 -12.35 -3.77 -11.06
N VAL A 120 -11.48 -4.75 -10.76
CA VAL A 120 -10.44 -4.58 -9.72
C VAL A 120 -9.48 -3.45 -10.09
N GLN A 121 -9.05 -3.36 -11.36
CA GLN A 121 -8.19 -2.27 -11.81
C GLN A 121 -8.85 -0.90 -11.64
N GLU A 122 -10.15 -0.80 -11.93
CA GLU A 122 -10.92 0.44 -11.74
C GLU A 122 -11.04 0.80 -10.26
N GLY A 123 -11.36 -0.18 -9.39
CA GLY A 123 -11.40 0.04 -7.94
C GLY A 123 -10.05 0.50 -7.37
N LEU A 124 -8.93 -0.09 -7.84
CA LEU A 124 -7.59 0.29 -7.40
C LEU A 124 -7.20 1.74 -7.77
N LYS A 125 -7.77 2.32 -8.82
CA LYS A 125 -7.53 3.75 -9.15
C LYS A 125 -8.07 4.70 -8.10
N ASN A 126 -9.09 4.27 -7.37
CA ASN A 126 -9.76 5.04 -6.32
C ASN A 126 -9.24 4.70 -4.91
N CYS A 127 -8.23 3.82 -4.82
CA CYS A 127 -7.52 3.53 -3.57
C CYS A 127 -6.35 4.47 -3.38
N VAL A 128 -6.00 4.75 -2.12
CA VAL A 128 -4.69 5.29 -1.78
C VAL A 128 -3.73 4.11 -1.61
N VAL A 129 -2.80 3.97 -2.53
CA VAL A 129 -1.76 2.94 -2.50
C VAL A 129 -0.45 3.58 -2.07
N LEU A 130 0.15 3.09 -0.99
CA LEU A 130 1.42 3.56 -0.47
C LEU A 130 2.51 2.49 -0.65
N GLU A 131 3.75 2.94 -0.83
CA GLU A 131 4.91 2.12 -0.59
C GLU A 131 5.21 2.13 0.91
N LYS A 132 4.97 1.01 1.59
CA LYS A 132 5.32 0.79 3.00
C LYS A 132 6.80 0.52 3.09
N CYS A 133 7.55 1.42 3.74
CA CYS A 133 9.01 1.39 3.85
C CYS A 133 9.43 1.22 5.30
N LEU A 134 10.29 0.23 5.57
CA LEU A 134 10.92 0.07 6.88
C LEU A 134 12.07 1.06 7.02
N ALA A 135 12.03 1.87 8.06
CA ALA A 135 13.04 2.85 8.37
C ALA A 135 13.42 2.81 9.85
N ARG A 136 14.58 3.37 10.16
CA ARG A 136 14.96 3.70 11.52
C ARG A 136 14.87 5.20 11.73
N LYS A 137 14.29 5.63 12.84
CA LYS A 137 14.36 7.01 13.26
C LYS A 137 15.79 7.34 13.70
N TRP A 138 16.32 8.44 13.17
CA TRP A 138 17.60 8.99 13.63
C TRP A 138 17.38 10.38 14.18
N LYS A 139 17.95 10.66 15.35
CA LYS A 139 18.03 12.00 15.92
C LYS A 139 19.40 12.59 15.58
N ILE A 140 19.38 13.69 14.84
CA ILE A 140 20.60 14.37 14.36
C ILE A 140 20.74 15.69 15.10
N GLY A 141 21.73 15.76 16.01
CA GLY A 141 22.04 16.98 16.74
C GLY A 141 23.10 17.80 16.01
N THR A 142 22.85 19.11 15.84
CA THR A 142 23.79 20.06 15.23
C THR A 142 23.65 21.45 15.87
N ASP A 143 24.63 22.33 15.63
CA ASP A 143 24.49 23.74 15.93
C ASP A 143 23.74 24.50 14.82
N TYR A 144 23.35 25.74 15.08
CA TYR A 144 22.65 26.56 14.09
C TYR A 144 23.48 26.83 12.83
N SER A 145 24.82 26.84 12.93
CA SER A 145 25.70 27.03 11.78
C SER A 145 25.76 25.81 10.86
N GLY A 146 25.61 24.61 11.41
CA GLY A 146 25.58 23.35 10.68
C GLY A 146 24.18 22.98 10.11
N LEU A 147 23.11 23.58 10.63
CA LEU A 147 21.73 23.24 10.29
C LEU A 147 21.46 23.22 8.78
N GLY A 148 21.84 24.28 8.08
CA GLY A 148 21.60 24.38 6.63
C GLY A 148 22.30 23.27 5.84
N LYS A 149 23.50 22.83 6.26
CA LYS A 149 24.22 21.74 5.63
C LYS A 149 23.55 20.39 5.88
N VAL A 150 23.07 20.16 7.12
CA VAL A 150 22.35 18.92 7.48
C VAL A 150 21.04 18.83 6.70
N GLN A 151 20.25 19.92 6.66
CA GLN A 151 19.01 19.96 5.89
C GLN A 151 19.23 19.74 4.39
N TYR A 152 20.31 20.29 3.82
CA TYR A 152 20.68 20.05 2.43
C TYR A 152 20.97 18.56 2.17
N ILE A 153 21.68 17.88 3.09
CA ILE A 153 21.97 16.45 2.98
C ILE A 153 20.68 15.63 3.02
N PHE A 154 19.72 15.99 3.89
CA PHE A 154 18.43 15.30 3.97
C PHE A 154 17.63 15.46 2.68
N ALA A 155 17.58 16.68 2.14
CA ALA A 155 16.88 16.95 0.89
C ALA A 155 17.50 16.18 -0.30
N GLU A 156 18.85 16.18 -0.41
CA GLU A 156 19.56 15.46 -1.45
C GLU A 156 19.40 13.92 -1.37
N ALA A 157 19.27 13.40 -0.15
CA ALA A 157 19.07 11.97 0.10
C ALA A 157 17.60 11.57 0.24
N GLU A 158 16.66 12.50 0.03
CA GLU A 158 15.22 12.29 0.17
C GLU A 158 14.82 11.69 1.54
N LEU A 159 15.54 12.11 2.61
CA LEU A 159 15.27 11.65 3.97
C LEU A 159 14.21 12.54 4.61
N PRO A 160 13.01 12.01 4.95
CA PRO A 160 11.93 12.80 5.50
C PRO A 160 12.27 13.27 6.92
N ILE A 161 12.04 14.55 7.21
CA ILE A 161 12.13 15.11 8.57
C ILE A 161 10.78 14.87 9.25
N LEU A 162 10.81 14.13 10.36
CA LEU A 162 9.64 13.83 11.17
C LEU A 162 9.37 14.92 12.19
N ASP A 163 10.43 15.44 12.82
CA ASP A 163 10.34 16.47 13.86
C ASP A 163 11.60 17.32 13.91
N SER A 164 11.48 18.53 14.52
CA SER A 164 12.57 19.48 14.69
C SER A 164 12.45 20.21 16.03
N GLU A 165 13.44 20.03 16.91
CA GLU A 165 13.53 20.66 18.22
C GLU A 165 14.63 21.75 18.22
N TYR A 166 14.26 22.95 18.63
CA TYR A 166 15.15 24.13 18.65
C TYR A 166 15.44 24.56 20.11
N GLY A 167 16.69 24.53 20.48
CA GLY A 167 17.17 24.90 21.82
C GLY A 167 18.53 25.61 21.75
N GLU A 168 19.48 25.24 22.62
CA GLU A 168 20.89 25.70 22.51
C GLU A 168 21.55 25.21 21.21
N GLY A 169 21.13 24.08 20.70
CA GLY A 169 21.39 23.53 19.36
C GLY A 169 20.09 23.17 18.66
N VAL A 170 20.18 22.41 17.59
CA VAL A 170 19.04 21.90 16.83
C VAL A 170 19.12 20.40 16.77
N ASP A 171 18.06 19.73 17.20
CA ASP A 171 17.86 18.30 17.04
C ASP A 171 16.78 18.05 15.98
N LEU A 172 17.15 17.29 14.93
CA LEU A 172 16.24 16.90 13.84
C LEU A 172 16.00 15.40 13.91
N THR A 173 14.75 14.99 13.99
CA THR A 173 14.37 13.57 13.87
C THR A 173 13.99 13.26 12.44
N ILE A 174 14.69 12.31 11.82
CA ILE A 174 14.49 11.89 10.43
C ILE A 174 14.15 10.41 10.35
N LEU A 175 13.54 10.01 9.22
CA LEU A 175 13.33 8.62 8.86
C LEU A 175 14.41 8.20 7.86
N VAL A 176 15.18 7.19 8.21
CA VAL A 176 16.25 6.66 7.36
C VAL A 176 15.88 5.23 6.94
N PRO A 177 15.51 5.02 5.66
CA PRO A 177 15.27 3.68 5.12
C PRO A 177 16.49 2.79 5.32
N PHE A 178 16.26 1.50 5.59
CA PHE A 178 17.35 0.56 5.89
C PHE A 178 18.35 0.44 4.74
N ASP A 179 17.85 0.40 3.52
CA ASP A 179 18.66 0.35 2.28
C ASP A 179 19.52 1.61 2.07
N GLN A 180 19.20 2.74 2.70
CA GLN A 180 19.91 4.00 2.60
C GLN A 180 20.81 4.30 3.81
N ALA A 181 20.71 3.53 4.91
CA ALA A 181 21.32 3.87 6.19
C ALA A 181 22.85 4.10 6.10
N GLY A 182 23.59 3.21 5.41
CA GLY A 182 25.02 3.35 5.28
C GLY A 182 25.46 4.58 4.46
N ALA A 183 24.72 4.88 3.39
CA ALA A 183 25.01 6.05 2.55
C ALA A 183 24.67 7.37 3.29
N ALA A 184 23.55 7.40 4.02
CA ALA A 184 23.11 8.53 4.82
C ALA A 184 24.14 8.87 5.93
N GLU A 185 24.59 7.88 6.68
CA GLU A 185 25.58 8.04 7.74
C GLU A 185 26.89 8.62 7.21
N LYS A 186 27.40 8.05 6.11
CA LYS A 186 28.60 8.53 5.43
C LYS A 186 28.47 9.98 4.98
N LYS A 187 27.37 10.32 4.28
CA LYS A 187 27.11 11.70 3.82
C LYS A 187 27.02 12.70 4.99
N LEU A 188 26.39 12.33 6.12
CA LEU A 188 26.29 13.16 7.30
C LEU A 188 27.68 13.41 7.93
N ILE A 189 28.47 12.37 8.13
CA ILE A 189 29.81 12.49 8.73
C ILE A 189 30.71 13.35 7.83
N GLU A 190 30.79 13.04 6.55
CA GLU A 190 31.64 13.78 5.59
C GLU A 190 31.17 15.23 5.42
N GLY A 191 29.85 15.44 5.23
CA GLY A 191 29.27 16.76 4.99
C GLY A 191 29.35 17.72 6.17
N THR A 192 29.37 17.20 7.39
CA THR A 192 29.50 17.99 8.62
C THR A 192 30.92 17.97 9.22
N ASN A 193 31.87 17.28 8.57
CA ASN A 193 33.21 17.02 9.13
C ASN A 193 33.14 16.37 10.53
N GLY A 194 32.20 15.45 10.71
CA GLY A 194 31.95 14.75 11.98
C GLY A 194 31.39 15.61 13.12
N ARG A 195 30.85 16.79 12.84
CA ARG A 195 30.35 17.72 13.89
C ARG A 195 28.91 17.44 14.28
N CYS A 196 28.12 16.67 13.49
CA CYS A 196 26.78 16.29 13.90
C CYS A 196 26.81 15.07 14.82
N ARG A 197 25.90 15.05 15.79
CA ARG A 197 25.62 13.86 16.61
C ARG A 197 24.56 13.03 15.91
N ILE A 198 24.79 11.73 15.77
CA ILE A 198 23.84 10.78 15.20
C ILE A 198 23.44 9.80 16.30
N GLU A 199 22.15 9.77 16.62
CA GLU A 199 21.55 8.82 17.56
C GLU A 199 20.51 7.99 16.80
N LYS A 200 20.69 6.66 16.79
CA LYS A 200 19.80 5.72 16.12
C LYS A 200 18.73 5.27 17.11
N LEU A 201 17.47 5.56 16.82
CA LEU A 201 16.32 5.27 17.65
C LEU A 201 15.58 4.00 17.18
N ASP A 202 14.27 3.92 17.43
CA ASP A 202 13.38 2.82 17.08
C ASP A 202 13.17 2.68 15.57
N GLU A 203 12.75 1.48 15.20
CA GLU A 203 12.36 1.13 13.84
C GLU A 203 10.86 1.35 13.65
N VAL A 204 10.47 1.84 12.49
CA VAL A 204 9.08 2.10 12.14
C VAL A 204 8.85 1.82 10.66
N TYR A 205 7.63 1.43 10.32
CA TYR A 205 7.17 1.51 8.95
C TYR A 205 6.57 2.89 8.67
N PHE A 206 6.80 3.41 7.48
CA PHE A 206 6.17 4.63 7.01
C PHE A 206 5.82 4.53 5.53
N GLY A 207 4.93 5.40 5.09
CA GLY A 207 4.62 5.66 3.69
C GLY A 207 4.57 7.16 3.44
N MET A 208 4.52 7.53 2.17
CA MET A 208 4.35 8.93 1.75
C MET A 208 3.07 9.06 0.94
N ASP A 209 2.22 10.02 1.30
CA ASP A 209 1.02 10.39 0.56
C ASP A 209 1.05 11.89 0.30
N GLU A 210 1.09 12.27 -0.99
CA GLU A 210 1.16 13.68 -1.44
C GLU A 210 2.21 14.52 -0.68
N GLY A 211 3.36 13.92 -0.38
CA GLY A 211 4.46 14.57 0.34
C GLY A 211 4.30 14.60 1.87
N LYS A 212 3.25 13.98 2.42
CA LYS A 212 3.06 13.82 3.86
C LYS A 212 3.54 12.46 4.33
N ILE A 213 4.23 12.44 5.47
CA ILE A 213 4.66 11.22 6.14
C ILE A 213 3.45 10.59 6.85
N ILE A 214 3.23 9.30 6.60
CA ILE A 214 2.27 8.47 7.32
C ILE A 214 3.07 7.39 8.04
N LEU A 215 3.03 7.39 9.37
CA LEU A 215 3.56 6.28 10.18
C LEU A 215 2.54 5.12 10.16
N LEU A 216 3.05 3.88 9.99
CA LEU A 216 2.25 2.67 9.79
C LEU A 216 2.53 1.62 10.85
#